data_1893fe3b9f4b7d74b2a723dd6d2193af
#
_entry.id   1893fe3b9f4b7d74b2a723dd6d2193af
#
_cell.length_a   1.000
_cell.length_b   1.000
_cell.length_c   1.000
_cell.angle_alpha   90.00
_cell.angle_beta   90.00
_cell.angle_gamma   90.00
#
_symmetry.space_group_name_H-M   'P 1'
#
loop_
_entity.id
_entity.type
_entity.pdbx_description
1 polymer ?
#
loop_
_entity_poly.entity_id
_entity_poly.type
_entity_poly.pdbx_seq_one_letter_code
_entity_poly.pdbx_strand_id
1 'polypeptide(L)'
;MSVDFTQNYFEVFELECSNKIDSAKLEKKYLDYQKEFHPDKFVNATDYEKRLSLQITSFINEAYETLKNDYLKGMYLLKIKGHEVNENNTISDSDFLMHQMNLREEADEVKLKKDFNISEEFYKKIQAYGKSFFRLSPGFLKGKSRLWAM
;
A
#
# COMPACT_ATOMS: atom_id res chain seq x y z
N MET A 1 -25.83 12.22 4.20
CA MET A 1 -24.71 12.18 3.23
C MET A 1 -25.00 11.09 2.20
N SER A 2 -24.83 11.36 0.93
CA SER A 2 -24.92 10.34 -0.11
C SER A 2 -23.50 9.94 -0.50
N VAL A 3 -23.17 8.67 -0.45
CA VAL A 3 -21.88 8.16 -0.95
C VAL A 3 -22.02 7.96 -2.45
N ASP A 4 -21.16 8.61 -3.21
CA ASP A 4 -21.12 8.45 -4.67
C ASP A 4 -20.11 7.35 -5.01
N PHE A 5 -20.61 6.23 -5.53
CA PHE A 5 -19.79 5.06 -5.91
C PHE A 5 -18.93 5.31 -7.15
N THR A 6 -19.09 6.45 -7.85
CA THR A 6 -18.27 6.82 -9.00
C THR A 6 -16.99 7.55 -8.61
N GLN A 7 -16.92 8.04 -7.37
CA GLN A 7 -15.75 8.73 -6.82
C GLN A 7 -14.62 7.74 -6.52
N ASN A 8 -13.40 8.22 -6.64
CA ASN A 8 -12.25 7.42 -6.20
C ASN A 8 -12.17 7.38 -4.66
N TYR A 9 -11.49 6.37 -4.12
CA TYR A 9 -11.41 6.15 -2.67
C TYR A 9 -10.82 7.34 -1.89
N PHE A 10 -9.91 8.11 -2.49
CA PHE A 10 -9.37 9.31 -1.86
C PHE A 10 -10.42 10.42 -1.74
N GLU A 11 -11.23 10.61 -2.79
CA GLU A 11 -12.31 11.60 -2.79
C GLU A 11 -13.40 11.26 -1.76
N VAL A 12 -13.78 9.98 -1.67
CA VAL A 12 -14.75 9.49 -0.69
C VAL A 12 -14.31 9.83 0.74
N PHE A 13 -13.02 9.69 1.05
CA PHE A 13 -12.47 10.03 2.37
C PHE A 13 -11.99 11.49 2.49
N GLU A 14 -12.22 12.33 1.47
CA GLU A 14 -11.75 13.72 1.42
C GLU A 14 -10.24 13.84 1.66
N LEU A 15 -9.46 12.93 1.06
CA LEU A 15 -8.02 12.88 1.14
C LEU A 15 -7.38 13.31 -0.18
N GLU A 16 -6.17 13.83 -0.10
CA GLU A 16 -5.38 14.08 -1.31
C GLU A 16 -4.96 12.76 -1.97
N CYS A 17 -5.00 12.74 -3.30
CA CYS A 17 -4.61 11.58 -4.10
C CYS A 17 -3.07 11.43 -4.10
N SER A 18 -2.53 10.96 -2.98
CA SER A 18 -1.12 10.81 -2.74
C SER A 18 -0.78 9.52 -1.98
N ASN A 19 0.48 9.10 -2.07
CA ASN A 19 0.94 7.94 -1.29
C ASN A 19 1.07 8.24 0.21
N LYS A 20 1.16 9.52 0.56
CA LYS A 20 1.16 9.99 1.96
C LYS A 20 -0.21 10.54 2.29
N ILE A 21 -0.96 9.79 3.07
CA ILE A 21 -2.26 10.19 3.59
C ILE A 21 -2.20 10.38 5.10
N ASP A 22 -3.06 11.23 5.61
CA ASP A 22 -3.29 11.38 7.04
C ASP A 22 -4.14 10.20 7.54
N SER A 23 -3.47 9.25 8.20
CA SER A 23 -4.11 8.03 8.72
C SER A 23 -5.16 8.36 9.80
N ALA A 24 -4.95 9.41 10.58
CA ALA A 24 -5.92 9.83 11.61
C ALA A 24 -7.19 10.38 10.97
N LYS A 25 -7.05 11.15 9.89
CA LYS A 25 -8.19 11.67 9.12
C LYS A 25 -8.95 10.53 8.43
N LEU A 26 -8.23 9.57 7.84
CA LEU A 26 -8.82 8.37 7.23
C LEU A 26 -9.65 7.58 8.25
N GLU A 27 -9.07 7.28 9.42
CA GLU A 27 -9.73 6.51 10.47
C GLU A 27 -10.96 7.24 11.03
N LYS A 28 -10.85 8.54 11.27
CA LYS A 28 -11.98 9.35 11.75
C LYS A 28 -13.15 9.30 10.77
N LYS A 29 -12.89 9.53 9.48
CA LYS A 29 -13.92 9.47 8.42
C LYS A 29 -14.55 8.08 8.32
N TYR A 30 -13.74 7.03 8.40
CA TYR A 30 -14.22 5.66 8.41
C TYR A 30 -15.20 5.41 9.57
N LEU A 31 -14.85 5.83 10.79
CA LEU A 31 -15.73 5.69 11.96
C LEU A 31 -17.01 6.49 11.81
N ASP A 32 -16.96 7.68 11.20
CA ASP A 32 -18.13 8.48 10.97
C ASP A 32 -19.07 7.80 9.96
N TYR A 33 -18.56 7.24 8.88
CA TYR A 33 -19.35 6.44 7.94
C TYR A 33 -19.92 5.16 8.59
N GLN A 34 -19.17 4.46 9.43
CA GLN A 34 -19.66 3.31 10.17
C GLN A 34 -20.83 3.70 11.10
N LYS A 35 -20.74 4.84 11.79
CA LYS A 35 -21.84 5.35 12.61
C LYS A 35 -23.07 5.70 11.79
N GLU A 36 -22.92 6.23 10.58
CA GLU A 36 -24.01 6.68 9.74
C GLU A 36 -24.72 5.53 9.03
N PHE A 37 -23.95 4.60 8.42
CA PHE A 37 -24.44 3.57 7.52
C PHE A 37 -24.42 2.16 8.09
N HIS A 38 -24.18 1.97 9.40
CA HIS A 38 -24.16 0.63 9.99
C HIS A 38 -25.49 -0.10 9.77
N PRO A 39 -25.48 -1.35 9.27
CA PRO A 39 -26.70 -2.11 8.96
C PRO A 39 -27.70 -2.20 10.12
N ASP A 40 -27.23 -2.24 11.35
CA ASP A 40 -28.10 -2.31 12.55
C ASP A 40 -29.05 -1.09 12.67
N LYS A 41 -28.70 0.05 12.11
CA LYS A 41 -29.59 1.22 12.10
C LYS A 41 -30.75 1.06 11.13
N PHE A 42 -30.62 0.19 10.16
CA PHE A 42 -31.57 -0.03 9.09
C PHE A 42 -32.44 -1.29 9.29
N VAL A 43 -32.40 -1.91 10.48
CA VAL A 43 -33.16 -3.13 10.78
C VAL A 43 -34.66 -2.93 10.53
N ASN A 44 -35.20 -1.75 10.87
CA ASN A 44 -36.62 -1.39 10.69
C ASN A 44 -36.90 -0.57 9.40
N ALA A 45 -35.88 -0.38 8.54
CA ALA A 45 -35.98 0.34 7.31
C ALA A 45 -36.56 -0.54 6.19
N THR A 46 -36.83 0.05 5.03
CA THR A 46 -37.29 -0.67 3.84
C THR A 46 -36.19 -1.59 3.30
N ASP A 47 -36.58 -2.63 2.55
CA ASP A 47 -35.61 -3.57 1.93
C ASP A 47 -34.64 -2.86 0.96
N TYR A 48 -35.07 -1.76 0.37
CA TYR A 48 -34.20 -0.92 -0.46
C TYR A 48 -33.13 -0.24 0.39
N GLU A 49 -33.51 0.40 1.49
CA GLU A 49 -32.57 1.08 2.38
C GLU A 49 -31.58 0.12 3.06
N LYS A 50 -32.05 -1.08 3.42
CA LYS A 50 -31.17 -2.15 3.93
C LYS A 50 -30.10 -2.54 2.91
N ARG A 51 -30.50 -2.78 1.66
CA ARG A 51 -29.56 -3.11 0.58
C ARG A 51 -28.59 -1.98 0.31
N LEU A 52 -29.06 -0.75 0.28
CA LEU A 52 -28.22 0.43 0.08
C LEU A 52 -27.20 0.60 1.22
N SER A 53 -27.62 0.46 2.48
CA SER A 53 -26.73 0.48 3.65
C SER A 53 -25.63 -0.58 3.55
N LEU A 54 -25.95 -1.81 3.16
CA LEU A 54 -24.99 -2.87 2.96
C LEU A 54 -24.00 -2.57 1.83
N GLN A 55 -24.46 -2.02 0.73
CA GLN A 55 -23.59 -1.64 -0.40
C GLN A 55 -22.63 -0.52 -0.02
N ILE A 56 -23.14 0.51 0.66
CA ILE A 56 -22.31 1.62 1.15
C ILE A 56 -21.27 1.12 2.14
N THR A 57 -21.68 0.31 3.11
CA THR A 57 -20.76 -0.24 4.12
C THR A 57 -19.67 -1.10 3.49
N SER A 58 -20.03 -1.96 2.52
CA SER A 58 -19.08 -2.78 1.79
C SER A 58 -18.06 -1.95 1.02
N PHE A 59 -18.54 -0.93 0.30
CA PHE A 59 -17.69 -0.02 -0.47
C PHE A 59 -16.73 0.79 0.43
N ILE A 60 -17.22 1.32 1.55
CA ILE A 60 -16.41 2.06 2.52
C ILE A 60 -15.35 1.17 3.16
N ASN A 61 -15.70 -0.08 3.49
CA ASN A 61 -14.74 -1.05 4.03
C ASN A 61 -13.63 -1.36 3.04
N GLU A 62 -13.97 -1.65 1.78
CA GLU A 62 -12.99 -1.91 0.72
C GLU A 62 -12.07 -0.71 0.50
N ALA A 63 -12.64 0.49 0.42
CA ALA A 63 -11.89 1.72 0.25
C ALA A 63 -10.94 1.99 1.44
N TYR A 64 -11.41 1.78 2.67
CA TYR A 64 -10.60 1.93 3.87
C TYR A 64 -9.44 0.95 3.91
N GLU A 65 -9.67 -0.35 3.69
CA GLU A 65 -8.62 -1.37 3.67
C GLU A 65 -7.58 -1.09 2.56
N THR A 66 -8.04 -0.63 1.39
CA THR A 66 -7.15 -0.26 0.30
C THR A 66 -6.26 0.93 0.68
N LEU A 67 -6.82 1.98 1.28
CA LEU A 67 -6.06 3.18 1.64
C LEU A 67 -5.18 2.99 2.87
N LYS A 68 -5.56 2.12 3.81
CA LYS A 68 -4.79 1.79 5.00
C LYS A 68 -3.52 1.02 4.68
N ASN A 69 -3.57 0.14 3.70
CA ASN A 69 -2.44 -0.68 3.28
C ASN A 69 -1.58 0.08 2.26
N ASP A 70 -0.29 0.32 2.59
CA ASP A 70 0.63 1.06 1.72
C ASP A 70 0.83 0.42 0.34
N TYR A 71 0.80 -0.91 0.25
CA TYR A 71 0.92 -1.64 -1.02
C TYR A 71 -0.35 -1.49 -1.86
N LEU A 72 -1.52 -1.78 -1.30
CA LEU A 72 -2.81 -1.66 -2.00
C LEU A 72 -3.08 -0.22 -2.44
N LYS A 73 -2.75 0.75 -1.58
CA LYS A 73 -2.83 2.18 -1.90
C LYS A 73 -1.93 2.55 -3.09
N GLY A 74 -0.68 2.05 -3.09
CA GLY A 74 0.24 2.27 -4.20
C GLY A 74 -0.27 1.69 -5.51
N MET A 75 -0.78 0.47 -5.50
CA MET A 75 -1.39 -0.19 -6.66
C MET A 75 -2.63 0.58 -7.16
N TYR A 76 -3.47 1.02 -6.22
CA TYR A 76 -4.66 1.80 -6.55
C TYR A 76 -4.32 3.16 -7.17
N LEU A 77 -3.27 3.85 -6.67
CA LEU A 77 -2.77 5.09 -7.25
C LEU A 77 -2.25 4.90 -8.68
N LEU A 78 -1.54 3.81 -8.96
CA LEU A 78 -1.09 3.48 -10.31
C LEU A 78 -2.28 3.27 -11.25
N LYS A 79 -3.30 2.53 -10.79
CA LYS A 79 -4.54 2.31 -11.53
C LYS A 79 -5.26 3.63 -11.87
N ILE A 80 -5.42 4.54 -10.91
CA ILE A 80 -6.04 5.86 -11.14
C ILE A 80 -5.25 6.67 -12.17
N LYS A 81 -3.90 6.58 -12.16
CA LYS A 81 -3.04 7.27 -13.12
C LYS A 81 -2.98 6.60 -14.50
N GLY A 82 -3.79 5.58 -14.74
CA GLY A 82 -3.86 4.88 -16.02
C GLY A 82 -2.70 3.90 -16.28
N HIS A 83 -1.95 3.55 -15.25
CA HIS A 83 -0.95 2.49 -15.32
C HIS A 83 -1.62 1.15 -14.97
N GLU A 84 -1.86 0.32 -15.97
CA GLU A 84 -2.27 -1.06 -15.72
C GLU A 84 -1.09 -1.82 -15.09
N VAL A 85 -1.22 -2.12 -13.81
CA VAL A 85 -0.30 -3.05 -13.15
C VAL A 85 -0.78 -4.46 -13.47
N ASN A 86 -0.28 -5.01 -14.55
CA ASN A 86 -0.50 -6.40 -14.90
C ASN A 86 0.38 -7.25 -13.97
N GLU A 87 -0.22 -8.04 -13.11
CA GLU A 87 0.51 -9.01 -12.26
C GLU A 87 1.32 -10.02 -13.10
N ASN A 88 0.98 -10.15 -14.38
CA ASN A 88 1.67 -11.01 -15.34
C ASN A 88 2.81 -10.28 -16.11
N ASN A 89 3.01 -8.98 -15.92
CA ASN A 89 4.14 -8.30 -16.50
C ASN A 89 5.41 -8.67 -15.73
N THR A 90 6.09 -9.69 -16.23
CA THR A 90 7.44 -10.04 -15.83
C THR A 90 8.33 -8.82 -16.08
N ILE A 91 9.11 -8.42 -15.07
CA ILE A 91 10.14 -7.40 -15.22
C ILE A 91 11.10 -7.92 -16.32
N SER A 92 11.07 -7.28 -17.48
CA SER A 92 11.91 -7.65 -18.64
C SER A 92 13.29 -7.00 -18.59
N ASP A 93 13.61 -6.26 -17.53
CA ASP A 93 14.93 -5.67 -17.31
C ASP A 93 15.91 -6.78 -16.92
N SER A 94 16.68 -7.24 -17.93
CA SER A 94 17.66 -8.33 -17.75
C SER A 94 18.75 -7.96 -16.75
N ASP A 95 19.15 -6.68 -16.70
CA ASP A 95 20.19 -6.22 -15.78
C ASP A 95 19.71 -6.25 -14.34
N PHE A 96 18.46 -5.86 -14.11
CA PHE A 96 17.82 -5.97 -12.80
C PHE A 96 17.70 -7.43 -12.35
N LEU A 97 17.22 -8.32 -13.23
CA LEU A 97 17.09 -9.75 -12.91
C LEU A 97 18.44 -10.41 -12.62
N MET A 98 19.46 -10.12 -13.45
CA MET A 98 20.82 -10.61 -13.25
C MET A 98 21.36 -10.15 -11.89
N HIS A 99 21.15 -8.89 -11.55
CA HIS A 99 21.59 -8.34 -10.26
C HIS A 99 20.88 -8.99 -9.07
N GLN A 100 19.57 -9.27 -9.18
CA GLN A 100 18.82 -10.01 -8.14
C GLN A 100 19.32 -11.45 -7.98
N MET A 101 19.67 -12.11 -9.07
CA MET A 101 20.27 -13.46 -9.03
C MET A 101 21.62 -13.45 -8.30
N ASN A 102 22.52 -12.53 -8.66
CA ASN A 102 23.82 -12.39 -8.02
C ASN A 102 23.71 -12.11 -6.51
N LEU A 103 22.79 -11.23 -6.11
CA LEU A 103 22.54 -10.97 -4.68
C LEU A 103 22.05 -12.20 -3.93
N ARG A 104 21.25 -13.04 -4.60
CA ARG A 104 20.75 -14.30 -4.01
C ARG A 104 21.87 -15.31 -3.83
N GLU A 105 22.73 -15.46 -4.82
CA GLU A 105 23.90 -16.35 -4.77
C GLU A 105 24.87 -15.89 -3.65
N GLU A 106 25.18 -14.59 -3.57
CA GLU A 106 26.00 -14.04 -2.49
C GLU A 106 25.38 -14.29 -1.10
N ALA A 107 24.03 -14.17 -0.96
CA ALA A 107 23.35 -14.46 0.29
C ALA A 107 23.47 -15.92 0.71
N ASP A 108 23.40 -16.84 -0.24
CA ASP A 108 23.53 -18.28 0.03
C ASP A 108 24.96 -18.63 0.40
N GLU A 109 25.98 -18.02 -0.22
CA GLU A 109 27.38 -18.17 0.18
C GLU A 109 27.66 -17.67 1.61
N VAL A 110 27.10 -16.50 1.98
CA VAL A 110 27.23 -15.95 3.33
C VAL A 110 26.62 -16.89 4.37
N LYS A 111 25.46 -17.49 4.07
CA LYS A 111 24.82 -18.48 4.94
C LYS A 111 25.68 -19.74 5.14
N LEU A 112 26.32 -20.22 4.06
CA LEU A 112 27.16 -21.42 4.08
C LEU A 112 28.44 -21.20 4.89
N LYS A 113 29.09 -20.03 4.74
CA LYS A 113 30.38 -19.73 5.36
C LYS A 113 30.29 -19.35 6.82
N LYS A 114 29.11 -18.92 7.32
CA LYS A 114 28.88 -18.43 8.71
C LYS A 114 29.93 -17.42 9.19
N ASP A 115 30.54 -16.67 8.27
CA ASP A 115 31.56 -15.67 8.58
C ASP A 115 30.91 -14.32 8.86
N PHE A 116 31.16 -13.79 10.06
CA PHE A 116 30.56 -12.54 10.50
C PHE A 116 31.03 -11.33 9.65
N ASN A 117 32.28 -11.30 9.24
CA ASN A 117 32.82 -10.22 8.43
C ASN A 117 32.19 -10.16 7.03
N ILE A 118 32.00 -11.30 6.39
CA ILE A 118 31.34 -11.43 5.09
C ILE A 118 29.87 -11.01 5.22
N SER A 119 29.22 -11.40 6.32
CA SER A 119 27.83 -11.02 6.59
C SER A 119 27.64 -9.50 6.74
N GLU A 120 28.59 -8.81 7.40
CA GLU A 120 28.55 -7.36 7.57
C GLU A 120 28.78 -6.62 6.24
N GLU A 121 29.72 -7.08 5.43
CA GLU A 121 29.99 -6.51 4.10
C GLU A 121 28.80 -6.69 3.17
N PHE A 122 28.18 -7.87 3.14
CA PHE A 122 26.97 -8.15 2.40
C PHE A 122 25.80 -7.28 2.85
N TYR A 123 25.64 -7.08 4.16
CA TYR A 123 24.59 -6.18 4.69
C TYR A 123 24.79 -4.72 4.25
N LYS A 124 26.01 -4.22 4.26
CA LYS A 124 26.35 -2.88 3.74
C LYS A 124 26.02 -2.76 2.25
N LYS A 125 26.31 -3.81 1.47
CA LYS A 125 26.00 -3.87 0.03
C LYS A 125 24.51 -3.81 -0.24
N ILE A 126 23.69 -4.56 0.49
CA ILE A 126 22.21 -4.51 0.39
C ILE A 126 21.68 -3.13 0.77
N GLN A 127 22.19 -2.52 1.84
CA GLN A 127 21.78 -1.17 2.24
C GLN A 127 22.11 -0.12 1.18
N ALA A 128 23.29 -0.19 0.57
CA ALA A 128 23.70 0.71 -0.50
C ALA A 128 22.80 0.56 -1.72
N TYR A 129 22.45 -0.68 -2.06
CA TYR A 129 21.56 -0.99 -3.18
C TYR A 129 20.13 -0.49 -2.93
N GLY A 130 19.61 -0.71 -1.74
CA GLY A 130 18.32 -0.17 -1.31
C GLY A 130 18.28 1.35 -1.43
N LYS A 131 19.32 2.05 -1.00
CA LYS A 131 19.43 3.52 -1.14
C LYS A 131 19.45 3.97 -2.61
N SER A 132 20.13 3.24 -3.49
CA SER A 132 20.18 3.52 -4.94
C SER A 132 18.82 3.34 -5.59
N PHE A 133 18.14 2.23 -5.30
CA PHE A 133 16.79 1.94 -5.81
C PHE A 133 15.77 2.99 -5.36
N PHE A 134 15.85 3.43 -4.12
CA PHE A 134 14.97 4.46 -3.55
C PHE A 134 15.31 5.88 -4.01
N ARG A 135 16.50 6.15 -4.50
CA ARG A 135 16.89 7.44 -5.07
C ARG A 135 16.19 7.72 -6.41
N LEU A 136 15.77 6.67 -7.11
CA LEU A 136 14.97 6.74 -8.35
C LEU A 136 13.48 7.01 -8.10
N SER A 137 13.02 6.94 -6.83
CA SER A 137 11.66 7.28 -6.42
C SER A 137 11.66 8.36 -5.32
N PRO A 138 11.83 9.65 -5.64
CA PRO A 138 11.98 10.71 -4.62
C PRO A 138 10.78 10.89 -3.68
N GLY A 139 9.64 10.27 -3.98
CA GLY A 139 8.40 10.37 -3.20
C GLY A 139 8.21 9.32 -2.10
N PHE A 140 8.98 8.25 -2.11
CA PHE A 140 8.68 7.08 -1.26
C PHE A 140 9.34 7.08 0.14
N LEU A 141 10.37 7.90 0.37
CA LEU A 141 11.28 7.72 1.52
C LEU A 141 11.29 8.77 2.63
N LYS A 142 10.42 9.78 2.61
CA LYS A 142 10.43 10.73 3.75
C LYS A 142 9.74 10.22 5.03
N GLY A 143 9.26 8.98 5.07
CA GLY A 143 8.44 8.44 6.17
C GLY A 143 9.03 7.34 7.06
N LYS A 144 10.18 6.73 6.74
CA LYS A 144 10.66 5.55 7.49
C LYS A 144 12.10 5.62 8.03
N SER A 145 12.61 6.81 8.35
CA SER A 145 13.93 6.93 9.00
C SER A 145 13.96 6.50 10.49
N ARG A 146 12.87 5.99 11.05
CA ARG A 146 12.79 5.57 12.46
C ARG A 146 12.70 4.06 12.72
N LEU A 147 12.56 3.21 11.71
CA LEU A 147 12.41 1.76 11.91
C LEU A 147 13.72 0.96 11.72
N TRP A 148 14.82 1.59 11.32
CA TRP A 148 16.09 0.94 11.05
C TRP A 148 17.22 1.44 11.98
N ALA A 149 16.88 2.09 13.09
CA ALA A 149 17.82 2.58 14.11
C ALA A 149 17.65 1.88 15.47
N MET A 150 17.21 0.62 15.44
CA MET A 150 17.31 -0.28 16.59
C MET A 150 18.05 -1.54 16.20
#